data_07e9c95c6a769ffd7e1bc6fb231d545a
#
_entry.id   07e9c95c6a769ffd7e1bc6fb231d545a
#
_cell.length_a   1.000
_cell.length_b   1.000
_cell.length_c   1.000
_cell.angle_alpha   90.00
_cell.angle_beta   90.00
_cell.angle_gamma   90.00
#
_symmetry.space_group_name_H-M   'P 1'
#
loop_
_entity.id
_entity.type
_entity.pdbx_description
1 polymer ?
#
loop_
_entity_poly.entity_id
_entity_poly.type
_entity_poly.pdbx_seq_one_letter_code
_entity_poly.pdbx_strand_id
1 'polypeptide(L)'
;MAKSFRWFWSSDKSKKPEIDLTSELLNELSRFRFPLVVVQVFLIIGTLGYLALEDYTLIEAFFQASYTFTNTGFGALKEHKFTPITIIFTTVLMLIGAATITFCVAIVVNVIMGGKLISIIKEVKMINKIARLKNHYVIFYHNEFSLQLSRHFLKAQIPFVVIDNGEHFEKEAIENKYPYYINDDPHSINTILKSHISSAKGAVIFSKNTTDNIAIIVSIRLYQEELKRKKYNIISIANKEEEIDKLKKIGCNYVVSPTNITAQRISSIILKPGSENIIENFMSNNENSLSLEEVVVPKYSWLVLRKLKEAHLREVVRVSVVGIRQKDGQYISMPTGDVLISSECKVLLIGAANDIRQAKKILMRKQKPEELKYV
;
A
#
# COMPACT_ATOMS: atom_id res chain seq x y z
N MET A 1 -25.21 18.70 -12.68
CA MET A 1 -24.30 18.09 -13.67
C MET A 1 -22.86 18.31 -13.21
N ALA A 2 -22.26 17.36 -12.51
CA ALA A 2 -20.88 17.43 -12.06
C ALA A 2 -20.00 16.78 -13.14
N LYS A 3 -19.17 17.57 -13.83
CA LYS A 3 -18.15 17.05 -14.73
C LYS A 3 -17.06 16.39 -13.89
N SER A 4 -16.92 15.08 -14.01
CA SER A 4 -15.79 14.32 -13.49
C SER A 4 -14.49 14.87 -14.04
N PHE A 5 -13.59 15.29 -13.18
CA PHE A 5 -12.22 15.68 -13.54
C PHE A 5 -11.45 14.39 -13.90
N ARG A 6 -11.45 14.00 -15.18
CA ARG A 6 -10.60 12.93 -15.70
C ARG A 6 -9.16 13.43 -15.76
N TRP A 7 -8.31 12.93 -14.87
CA TRP A 7 -6.87 13.11 -14.99
C TRP A 7 -6.32 12.20 -16.07
N PHE A 8 -5.94 12.80 -17.20
CA PHE A 8 -5.27 12.13 -18.31
C PHE A 8 -3.84 11.73 -17.90
N TRP A 9 -3.57 10.44 -17.77
CA TRP A 9 -2.23 9.89 -17.79
C TRP A 9 -2.17 8.61 -18.60
N SER A 10 -1.33 8.65 -19.64
CA SER A 10 -0.80 7.62 -20.55
C SER A 10 -1.43 6.23 -20.61
N SER A 11 -1.61 5.81 -21.82
CA SER A 11 -2.02 4.60 -22.52
C SER A 11 -1.70 3.21 -21.96
N ASP A 12 -1.72 2.97 -20.66
CA ASP A 12 -1.70 1.62 -20.10
C ASP A 12 -3.14 1.26 -19.69
N LYS A 13 -3.66 0.15 -20.24
CA LYS A 13 -5.04 -0.33 -20.06
C LYS A 13 -5.38 -0.78 -18.61
N SER A 14 -4.61 -0.35 -17.60
CA SER A 14 -4.97 -0.51 -16.20
C SER A 14 -5.96 0.56 -15.82
N LYS A 15 -7.18 0.19 -15.45
CA LYS A 15 -8.11 1.12 -14.79
C LYS A 15 -7.40 1.69 -13.57
N LYS A 16 -7.07 2.99 -13.62
CA LYS A 16 -6.55 3.69 -12.46
C LYS A 16 -7.67 3.85 -11.45
N PRO A 17 -7.36 3.82 -10.15
CA PRO A 17 -8.37 4.06 -9.13
C PRO A 17 -9.01 5.43 -9.39
N GLU A 18 -10.31 5.46 -9.65
CA GLU A 18 -11.10 6.69 -9.64
C GLU A 18 -11.32 7.04 -8.16
N ILE A 19 -10.54 7.98 -7.67
CA ILE A 19 -10.71 8.51 -6.32
C ILE A 19 -11.81 9.54 -6.43
N ASP A 20 -12.96 9.28 -5.82
CA ASP A 20 -14.03 10.27 -5.70
C ASP A 20 -13.72 11.31 -4.60
N LEU A 21 -12.57 11.96 -4.81
CA LEU A 21 -12.05 13.00 -3.92
C LEU A 21 -12.90 14.26 -3.96
N THR A 22 -13.59 14.44 -5.10
CA THR A 22 -14.43 15.62 -5.33
C THR A 22 -15.63 15.62 -4.40
N SER A 23 -16.19 14.47 -4.07
CA SER A 23 -17.36 14.38 -3.20
C SER A 23 -17.03 14.71 -1.75
N GLU A 24 -15.93 14.22 -1.21
CA GLU A 24 -15.53 14.50 0.18
C GLU A 24 -15.04 15.94 0.38
N LEU A 25 -14.22 16.45 -0.54
CA LEU A 25 -13.81 17.86 -0.53
C LEU A 25 -15.00 18.79 -0.72
N LEU A 26 -15.93 18.47 -1.62
CA LEU A 26 -17.14 19.26 -1.82
C LEU A 26 -18.07 19.24 -0.61
N ASN A 27 -18.15 18.12 0.12
CA ASN A 27 -18.91 18.03 1.36
C ASN A 27 -18.31 18.92 2.47
N GLU A 28 -17.00 18.92 2.66
CA GLU A 28 -16.37 19.82 3.63
C GLU A 28 -16.48 21.31 3.18
N LEU A 29 -16.28 21.59 1.91
CA LEU A 29 -16.47 22.94 1.35
C LEU A 29 -17.93 23.41 1.35
N SER A 30 -18.89 22.48 1.35
CA SER A 30 -20.31 22.83 1.40
C SER A 30 -20.69 23.57 2.69
N ARG A 31 -19.94 23.39 3.77
CA ARG A 31 -20.12 24.12 5.03
C ARG A 31 -19.91 25.61 4.89
N PHE A 32 -19.11 26.05 3.90
CA PHE A 32 -18.90 27.48 3.61
C PHE A 32 -20.04 28.12 2.80
N ARG A 33 -20.95 27.33 2.23
CA ARG A 33 -22.07 27.88 1.43
C ARG A 33 -23.00 28.74 2.26
N PHE A 34 -23.33 28.27 3.47
CA PHE A 34 -24.25 29.01 4.35
C PHE A 34 -23.70 30.38 4.75
N PRO A 35 -22.45 30.50 5.28
CA PRO A 35 -21.85 31.81 5.56
C PRO A 35 -21.83 32.75 4.35
N LEU A 36 -21.47 32.23 3.18
CA LEU A 36 -21.40 33.04 1.95
C LEU A 36 -22.75 33.58 1.54
N VAL A 37 -23.81 32.77 1.64
CA VAL A 37 -25.16 33.21 1.33
C VAL A 37 -25.60 34.28 2.33
N VAL A 38 -25.32 34.10 3.64
CA VAL A 38 -25.66 35.08 4.67
C VAL A 38 -24.98 36.43 4.39
N VAL A 39 -23.68 36.43 4.08
CA VAL A 39 -22.96 37.67 3.74
C VAL A 39 -23.57 38.35 2.51
N GLN A 40 -23.91 37.61 1.46
CA GLN A 40 -24.54 38.18 0.26
C GLN A 40 -25.89 38.78 0.55
N VAL A 41 -26.73 38.11 1.34
CA VAL A 41 -28.04 38.63 1.72
C VAL A 41 -27.91 39.93 2.51
N PHE A 42 -26.99 39.99 3.47
CA PHE A 42 -26.78 41.22 4.24
C PHE A 42 -26.23 42.39 3.40
N LEU A 43 -25.34 42.13 2.47
CA LEU A 43 -24.83 43.13 1.54
C LEU A 43 -25.96 43.69 0.66
N ILE A 44 -26.86 42.81 0.18
CA ILE A 44 -28.02 43.25 -0.62
C ILE A 44 -28.97 44.11 0.24
N ILE A 45 -29.33 43.64 1.44
CA ILE A 45 -30.19 44.39 2.37
C ILE A 45 -29.55 45.74 2.74
N GLY A 46 -28.24 45.75 3.06
CA GLY A 46 -27.51 46.97 3.34
C GLY A 46 -27.49 47.94 2.18
N THR A 47 -27.22 47.46 0.96
CA THR A 47 -27.22 48.30 -0.26
C THR A 47 -28.60 48.91 -0.52
N LEU A 48 -29.66 48.09 -0.47
CA LEU A 48 -31.04 48.55 -0.70
C LEU A 48 -31.46 49.52 0.41
N GLY A 49 -31.08 49.29 1.67
CA GLY A 49 -31.39 50.18 2.78
C GLY A 49 -30.73 51.55 2.60
N TYR A 50 -29.47 51.64 2.25
CA TYR A 50 -28.81 52.91 1.97
C TYR A 50 -29.35 53.64 0.74
N LEU A 51 -29.75 52.92 -0.30
CA LEU A 51 -30.43 53.50 -1.47
C LEU A 51 -31.80 54.11 -1.13
N ALA A 52 -32.51 53.51 -0.17
CA ALA A 52 -33.84 53.98 0.24
C ALA A 52 -33.81 55.11 1.26
N LEU A 53 -32.76 55.15 2.10
CA LEU A 53 -32.67 56.07 3.24
C LEU A 53 -31.81 57.30 2.96
N GLU A 54 -30.91 57.24 1.96
CA GLU A 54 -29.96 58.28 1.63
C GLU A 54 -29.87 58.49 0.12
N ASP A 55 -29.47 59.68 -0.33
CA ASP A 55 -29.29 60.01 -1.76
C ASP A 55 -27.94 59.43 -2.28
N TYR A 56 -27.80 58.14 -2.17
CA TYR A 56 -26.63 57.42 -2.68
C TYR A 56 -26.90 56.80 -4.07
N THR A 57 -25.87 56.79 -4.90
CA THR A 57 -25.87 55.94 -6.11
C THR A 57 -25.69 54.47 -5.70
N LEU A 58 -26.04 53.55 -6.61
CA LEU A 58 -25.93 52.12 -6.34
C LEU A 58 -24.52 51.71 -5.86
N ILE A 59 -23.48 52.31 -6.48
CA ILE A 59 -22.06 52.00 -6.15
C ILE A 59 -21.73 52.53 -4.76
N GLU A 60 -22.14 53.78 -4.43
CA GLU A 60 -21.93 54.39 -3.12
C GLU A 60 -22.67 53.60 -2.00
N ALA A 61 -23.94 53.21 -2.24
CA ALA A 61 -24.73 52.42 -1.32
C ALA A 61 -24.11 51.04 -1.07
N PHE A 62 -23.60 50.37 -2.12
CA PHE A 62 -22.92 49.09 -2.01
C PHE A 62 -21.60 49.23 -1.23
N PHE A 63 -20.82 50.26 -1.53
CA PHE A 63 -19.59 50.53 -0.80
C PHE A 63 -19.87 50.87 0.68
N GLN A 64 -20.86 51.69 0.99
CA GLN A 64 -21.28 52.04 2.35
C GLN A 64 -21.73 50.78 3.11
N ALA A 65 -22.54 49.92 2.47
CA ALA A 65 -22.99 48.65 3.05
C ALA A 65 -21.80 47.71 3.33
N SER A 66 -20.86 47.62 2.41
CA SER A 66 -19.71 46.74 2.52
C SER A 66 -18.80 47.11 3.69
N TYR A 67 -18.42 48.36 3.85
CA TYR A 67 -17.56 48.74 4.95
C TYR A 67 -18.28 48.84 6.31
N THR A 68 -19.60 49.11 6.31
CA THR A 68 -20.43 49.01 7.52
C THR A 68 -20.51 47.57 7.99
N PHE A 69 -20.80 46.64 7.08
CA PHE A 69 -20.87 45.20 7.37
C PHE A 69 -19.52 44.66 7.86
N THR A 70 -18.41 45.09 7.25
CA THR A 70 -17.07 44.63 7.64
C THR A 70 -16.49 45.36 8.84
N ASN A 71 -17.20 46.35 9.39
CA ASN A 71 -16.75 47.18 10.51
C ASN A 71 -15.37 47.87 10.28
N THR A 72 -15.05 48.23 9.06
CA THR A 72 -13.77 48.87 8.74
C THR A 72 -13.69 50.33 9.17
N GLY A 73 -14.81 50.97 9.50
CA GLY A 73 -14.82 52.26 10.21
C GLY A 73 -14.51 53.51 9.38
N PHE A 74 -14.75 53.50 8.08
CA PHE A 74 -14.49 54.67 7.21
C PHE A 74 -15.43 55.87 7.40
N GLY A 75 -16.54 55.71 8.16
CA GLY A 75 -17.54 56.74 8.33
C GLY A 75 -18.52 56.89 7.17
N ALA A 76 -19.19 58.01 7.06
CA ALA A 76 -20.14 58.25 5.95
C ALA A 76 -19.37 58.78 4.71
N LEU A 77 -19.75 58.30 3.51
CA LEU A 77 -19.15 58.72 2.24
C LEU A 77 -19.39 60.16 1.89
N LYS A 78 -20.49 60.72 2.34
CA LYS A 78 -20.86 62.11 2.13
C LYS A 78 -20.79 62.88 3.46
N GLU A 79 -20.32 64.11 3.46
CA GLU A 79 -20.16 64.97 4.64
C GLU A 79 -21.52 65.49 5.21
N HIS A 80 -22.64 64.81 5.02
CA HIS A 80 -23.90 65.15 5.60
C HIS A 80 -24.25 64.27 6.81
N LYS A 81 -25.00 64.84 7.75
CA LYS A 81 -25.45 64.09 8.94
C LYS A 81 -26.51 63.05 8.52
N PHE A 82 -26.28 61.81 8.85
CA PHE A 82 -27.29 60.76 8.69
C PHE A 82 -28.60 61.11 9.39
N THR A 83 -29.73 60.74 8.80
CA THR A 83 -31.01 60.81 9.44
C THR A 83 -31.05 59.86 10.65
N PRO A 84 -31.88 60.16 11.71
CA PRO A 84 -31.98 59.25 12.86
C PRO A 84 -32.32 57.82 12.48
N ILE A 85 -33.09 57.59 11.42
CA ILE A 85 -33.48 56.28 10.90
C ILE A 85 -32.25 55.57 10.29
N THR A 86 -31.45 56.29 9.52
CA THR A 86 -30.21 55.76 8.92
C THR A 86 -29.19 55.38 9.98
N ILE A 87 -29.09 56.16 11.08
CA ILE A 87 -28.19 55.84 12.21
C ILE A 87 -28.61 54.51 12.85
N ILE A 88 -29.89 54.31 13.12
CA ILE A 88 -30.42 53.06 13.70
C ILE A 88 -30.16 51.91 12.74
N PHE A 89 -30.48 52.06 11.46
CA PHE A 89 -30.26 51.06 10.43
C PHE A 89 -28.76 50.64 10.33
N THR A 90 -27.88 51.63 10.29
CA THR A 90 -26.40 51.39 10.23
C THR A 90 -25.94 50.67 11.50
N THR A 91 -26.42 51.06 12.69
CA THR A 91 -26.04 50.40 13.95
C THR A 91 -26.48 48.94 13.98
N VAL A 92 -27.70 48.64 13.55
CA VAL A 92 -28.20 47.26 13.44
C VAL A 92 -27.38 46.47 12.44
N LEU A 93 -27.07 47.07 11.27
CA LEU A 93 -26.26 46.42 10.24
C LEU A 93 -24.84 46.13 10.74
N MET A 94 -24.20 47.02 11.48
CA MET A 94 -22.90 46.83 12.14
C MET A 94 -22.91 45.66 13.13
N LEU A 95 -23.91 45.59 14.01
CA LEU A 95 -24.01 44.52 15.01
C LEU A 95 -24.20 43.15 14.35
N ILE A 96 -25.07 43.08 13.35
CA ILE A 96 -25.31 41.84 12.61
C ILE A 96 -24.04 41.48 11.79
N GLY A 97 -23.37 42.48 11.19
CA GLY A 97 -22.11 42.26 10.46
C GLY A 97 -21.04 41.67 11.37
N ALA A 98 -20.82 42.26 12.54
CA ALA A 98 -19.85 41.75 13.52
C ALA A 98 -20.17 40.31 13.97
N ALA A 99 -21.43 40.00 14.27
CA ALA A 99 -21.86 38.65 14.63
C ALA A 99 -21.63 37.65 13.48
N THR A 100 -21.95 38.06 12.25
CA THR A 100 -21.77 37.20 11.04
C THR A 100 -20.31 36.91 10.76
N ILE A 101 -19.42 37.93 10.82
CA ILE A 101 -17.98 37.74 10.61
C ILE A 101 -17.41 36.83 11.70
N THR A 102 -17.77 37.03 12.96
CA THR A 102 -17.31 36.15 14.06
C THR A 102 -17.74 34.69 13.83
N PHE A 103 -18.99 34.49 13.39
CA PHE A 103 -19.50 33.15 13.06
C PHE A 103 -18.75 32.52 11.86
N CYS A 104 -18.47 33.30 10.80
CA CYS A 104 -17.69 32.84 9.66
C CYS A 104 -16.29 32.42 10.08
N VAL A 105 -15.60 33.24 10.90
CA VAL A 105 -14.27 32.91 11.44
C VAL A 105 -14.31 31.62 12.27
N ALA A 106 -15.32 31.44 13.10
CA ALA A 106 -15.49 30.22 13.90
C ALA A 106 -15.65 28.98 13.03
N ILE A 107 -16.38 29.05 11.90
CA ILE A 107 -16.48 27.93 10.95
C ILE A 107 -15.13 27.64 10.31
N VAL A 108 -14.39 28.66 9.83
CA VAL A 108 -13.06 28.50 9.25
C VAL A 108 -12.11 27.82 10.23
N VAL A 109 -12.08 28.31 11.47
CA VAL A 109 -11.24 27.72 12.53
C VAL A 109 -11.63 26.26 12.79
N ASN A 110 -12.92 25.95 12.90
CA ASN A 110 -13.42 24.58 13.10
C ASN A 110 -13.01 23.63 11.96
N VAL A 111 -13.11 24.07 10.72
CA VAL A 111 -12.71 23.27 9.55
C VAL A 111 -11.20 23.01 9.54
N ILE A 112 -10.39 24.03 9.89
CA ILE A 112 -8.93 23.89 9.96
C ILE A 112 -8.51 23.03 11.15
N MET A 113 -9.07 23.30 12.35
CA MET A 113 -8.73 22.56 13.57
C MET A 113 -9.27 21.13 13.57
N GLY A 114 -10.37 20.88 12.87
CA GLY A 114 -10.95 19.54 12.72
C GLY A 114 -10.02 18.53 12.02
N GLY A 115 -8.93 18.95 11.43
CA GLY A 115 -7.88 18.09 10.83
C GLY A 115 -8.31 17.30 9.59
N LYS A 116 -9.60 17.25 9.27
CA LYS A 116 -10.15 16.47 8.16
C LYS A 116 -9.58 16.86 6.78
N LEU A 117 -9.42 18.18 6.53
CA LEU A 117 -8.80 18.62 5.28
C LEU A 117 -7.35 18.15 5.15
N ILE A 118 -6.61 18.18 6.25
CA ILE A 118 -5.21 17.72 6.28
C ILE A 118 -5.14 16.21 6.06
N SER A 119 -6.03 15.42 6.66
CA SER A 119 -6.09 13.97 6.46
C SER A 119 -6.44 13.61 5.01
N ILE A 120 -7.43 14.27 4.40
CA ILE A 120 -7.79 14.08 2.99
C ILE A 120 -6.58 14.39 2.08
N ILE A 121 -5.89 15.52 2.30
CA ILE A 121 -4.70 15.88 1.50
C ILE A 121 -3.58 14.85 1.64
N LYS A 122 -3.36 14.32 2.85
CA LYS A 122 -2.37 13.26 3.10
C LYS A 122 -2.75 11.97 2.37
N GLU A 123 -4.01 11.55 2.47
CA GLU A 123 -4.53 10.37 1.79
C GLU A 123 -4.34 10.47 0.27
N VAL A 124 -4.73 11.60 -0.33
CA VAL A 124 -4.51 11.86 -1.78
C VAL A 124 -3.06 11.72 -2.16
N LYS A 125 -2.17 12.36 -1.41
CA LYS A 125 -0.73 12.26 -1.68
C LYS A 125 -0.24 10.81 -1.59
N MET A 126 -0.74 10.05 -0.62
CA MET A 126 -0.40 8.65 -0.44
C MET A 126 -0.90 7.81 -1.61
N ILE A 127 -2.16 7.93 -2.00
CA ILE A 127 -2.75 7.21 -3.12
C ILE A 127 -2.04 7.55 -4.44
N ASN A 128 -1.70 8.82 -4.67
CA ASN A 128 -0.92 9.22 -5.85
C ASN A 128 0.48 8.60 -5.89
N LYS A 129 1.11 8.38 -4.74
CA LYS A 129 2.38 7.63 -4.66
C LYS A 129 2.16 6.14 -4.97
N ILE A 130 1.12 5.54 -4.40
CA ILE A 130 0.75 4.13 -4.61
C ILE A 130 0.43 3.86 -6.09
N ALA A 131 -0.28 4.77 -6.76
CA ALA A 131 -0.64 4.65 -8.18
C ALA A 131 0.57 4.59 -9.13
N ARG A 132 1.76 4.97 -8.68
CA ARG A 132 3.02 4.86 -9.43
C ARG A 132 3.78 3.56 -9.19
N LEU A 133 3.36 2.77 -8.20
CA LEU A 133 4.02 1.52 -7.86
C LEU A 133 3.78 0.45 -8.94
N LYS A 134 4.82 -0.35 -9.17
CA LYS A 134 4.77 -1.54 -10.03
C LYS A 134 5.44 -2.70 -9.29
N ASN A 135 4.91 -3.91 -9.48
CA ASN A 135 5.45 -5.14 -8.87
C ASN A 135 5.55 -5.08 -7.33
N HIS A 136 4.68 -4.32 -6.68
CA HIS A 136 4.59 -4.25 -5.22
C HIS A 136 3.71 -5.37 -4.67
N TYR A 137 3.76 -5.56 -3.34
CA TYR A 137 2.85 -6.44 -2.63
C TYR A 137 1.79 -5.62 -1.90
N VAL A 138 0.56 -6.15 -1.86
CA VAL A 138 -0.53 -5.56 -1.06
C VAL A 138 -0.77 -6.47 0.14
N ILE A 139 -0.65 -5.90 1.34
CA ILE A 139 -0.82 -6.60 2.62
C ILE A 139 -2.13 -6.13 3.22
N PHE A 140 -3.05 -7.06 3.42
CA PHE A 140 -4.34 -6.80 4.04
C PHE A 140 -4.29 -7.20 5.52
N TYR A 141 -4.77 -6.32 6.37
CA TYR A 141 -4.78 -6.34 7.82
C TYR A 141 -3.41 -6.15 8.49
N HIS A 142 -3.40 -5.19 9.40
CA HIS A 142 -2.26 -4.92 10.25
C HIS A 142 -2.35 -5.75 11.54
N ASN A 143 -1.37 -6.59 11.77
CA ASN A 143 -1.20 -7.38 12.98
C ASN A 143 0.26 -7.80 13.11
N GLU A 144 0.60 -8.60 14.13
CA GLU A 144 1.96 -9.04 14.36
C GLU A 144 2.60 -9.74 13.15
N PHE A 145 1.83 -10.55 12.39
CA PHE A 145 2.36 -11.22 11.19
C PHE A 145 2.70 -10.23 10.08
N SER A 146 1.80 -9.29 9.82
CA SER A 146 2.03 -8.25 8.81
C SER A 146 3.16 -7.31 9.19
N LEU A 147 3.30 -7.01 10.48
CA LEU A 147 4.40 -6.20 11.02
C LEU A 147 5.75 -6.87 10.77
N GLN A 148 5.89 -8.16 11.09
CA GLN A 148 7.13 -8.90 10.86
C GLN A 148 7.44 -9.01 9.37
N LEU A 149 6.43 -9.34 8.53
CA LEU A 149 6.61 -9.38 7.08
C LEU A 149 7.05 -8.02 6.52
N SER A 150 6.43 -6.94 6.98
CA SER A 150 6.78 -5.58 6.56
C SER A 150 8.22 -5.21 6.91
N ARG A 151 8.71 -5.61 8.07
CA ARG A 151 10.12 -5.43 8.47
C ARG A 151 11.07 -6.18 7.51
N HIS A 152 10.72 -7.40 7.11
CA HIS A 152 11.50 -8.15 6.12
C HIS A 152 11.47 -7.46 4.74
N PHE A 153 10.32 -6.96 4.31
CA PHE A 153 10.19 -6.24 3.04
C PHE A 153 10.99 -4.94 3.03
N LEU A 154 10.99 -4.19 4.14
CA LEU A 154 11.82 -2.98 4.28
C LEU A 154 13.32 -3.31 4.16
N LYS A 155 13.80 -4.34 4.85
CA LYS A 155 15.20 -4.78 4.75
C LYS A 155 15.58 -5.24 3.34
N ALA A 156 14.67 -5.93 2.65
CA ALA A 156 14.87 -6.44 1.29
C ALA A 156 14.55 -5.40 0.19
N GLN A 157 14.16 -4.18 0.56
CA GLN A 157 13.74 -3.11 -0.37
C GLN A 157 12.61 -3.54 -1.33
N ILE A 158 11.72 -4.41 -0.87
CA ILE A 158 10.54 -4.86 -1.62
C ILE A 158 9.42 -3.83 -1.40
N PRO A 159 8.86 -3.23 -2.46
CA PRO A 159 7.78 -2.27 -2.31
C PRO A 159 6.49 -2.97 -1.87
N PHE A 160 5.78 -2.39 -0.90
CA PHE A 160 4.53 -2.92 -0.37
C PHE A 160 3.58 -1.81 0.09
N VAL A 161 2.29 -2.13 0.15
CA VAL A 161 1.22 -1.28 0.67
C VAL A 161 0.51 -2.07 1.76
N VAL A 162 0.28 -1.48 2.92
CA VAL A 162 -0.51 -2.09 4.01
C VAL A 162 -1.88 -1.45 4.07
N ILE A 163 -2.93 -2.25 4.20
CA ILE A 163 -4.32 -1.82 4.28
C ILE A 163 -4.91 -2.33 5.59
N ASP A 164 -5.49 -1.43 6.37
CA ASP A 164 -6.23 -1.74 7.58
C ASP A 164 -7.19 -0.59 7.90
N ASN A 165 -8.23 -0.87 8.67
CA ASN A 165 -9.21 0.13 9.14
C ASN A 165 -9.19 0.32 10.67
N GLY A 166 -8.14 -0.14 11.34
CA GLY A 166 -7.97 0.04 12.78
C GLY A 166 -7.90 1.52 13.19
N GLU A 167 -8.53 1.86 14.30
CA GLU A 167 -8.58 3.24 14.82
C GLU A 167 -7.19 3.88 15.00
N HIS A 168 -6.19 3.08 15.33
CA HIS A 168 -4.81 3.52 15.57
C HIS A 168 -3.84 3.19 14.42
N PHE A 169 -4.34 2.56 13.35
CA PHE A 169 -3.49 2.04 12.28
C PHE A 169 -2.62 3.11 11.60
N GLU A 170 -3.16 4.30 11.35
CA GLU A 170 -2.36 5.38 10.73
C GLU A 170 -1.14 5.74 11.60
N LYS A 171 -1.32 5.80 12.93
CA LYS A 171 -0.25 6.07 13.88
C LYS A 171 0.79 4.95 13.88
N GLU A 172 0.32 3.70 13.95
CA GLU A 172 1.18 2.50 13.90
C GLU A 172 1.96 2.39 12.59
N ALA A 173 1.32 2.73 11.46
CA ALA A 173 1.97 2.74 10.15
C ALA A 173 3.11 3.76 10.07
N ILE A 174 2.93 4.94 10.68
CA ILE A 174 3.95 5.99 10.75
C ILE A 174 5.09 5.56 11.68
N GLU A 175 4.79 5.03 12.88
CA GLU A 175 5.77 4.55 13.85
C GLU A 175 6.64 3.41 13.28
N ASN A 176 6.02 2.48 12.54
CA ASN A 176 6.71 1.38 11.88
C ASN A 176 7.34 1.76 10.53
N LYS A 177 7.30 3.05 10.15
CA LYS A 177 7.89 3.60 8.92
C LYS A 177 7.41 2.91 7.64
N TYR A 178 6.10 2.60 7.56
CA TYR A 178 5.54 2.04 6.35
C TYR A 178 5.62 3.06 5.21
N PRO A 179 6.21 2.70 4.06
CA PRO A 179 6.37 3.63 2.95
C PRO A 179 5.02 3.98 2.31
N TYR A 180 4.08 3.03 2.33
CA TYR A 180 2.74 3.17 1.76
C TYR A 180 1.73 2.43 2.64
N TYR A 181 0.64 3.11 2.97
CA TYR A 181 -0.47 2.54 3.73
C TYR A 181 -1.79 3.17 3.32
N ILE A 182 -2.90 2.46 3.55
CA ILE A 182 -4.27 2.93 3.30
C ILE A 182 -5.08 2.61 4.55
N ASN A 183 -5.56 3.64 5.24
CA ASN A 183 -6.43 3.49 6.40
C ASN A 183 -7.88 3.54 5.93
N ASP A 184 -8.40 2.39 5.50
CA ASP A 184 -9.74 2.24 4.93
C ASP A 184 -10.17 0.77 5.02
N ASP A 185 -11.46 0.47 4.85
CA ASP A 185 -12.00 -0.89 4.93
C ASP A 185 -11.34 -1.82 3.90
N PRO A 186 -10.64 -2.90 4.34
CA PRO A 186 -10.01 -3.87 3.46
C PRO A 186 -10.97 -4.61 2.51
N HIS A 187 -12.27 -4.66 2.84
CA HIS A 187 -13.30 -5.32 2.02
C HIS A 187 -13.83 -4.43 0.90
N SER A 188 -13.62 -3.12 1.00
CA SER A 188 -14.13 -2.17 0.02
C SER A 188 -13.39 -2.33 -1.32
N ILE A 189 -14.16 -2.42 -2.41
CA ILE A 189 -13.60 -2.45 -3.76
C ILE A 189 -12.79 -1.17 -4.02
N ASN A 190 -13.24 -0.03 -3.52
CA ASN A 190 -12.53 1.24 -3.65
C ASN A 190 -11.15 1.18 -2.99
N THR A 191 -11.02 0.58 -1.81
CA THR A 191 -9.76 0.39 -1.10
C THR A 191 -8.82 -0.54 -1.88
N ILE A 192 -9.34 -1.63 -2.43
CA ILE A 192 -8.60 -2.54 -3.31
C ILE A 192 -8.08 -1.78 -4.54
N LEU A 193 -8.89 -0.91 -5.14
CA LEU A 193 -8.48 -0.07 -6.28
C LEU A 193 -7.43 0.97 -5.87
N LYS A 194 -7.61 1.65 -4.73
CA LYS A 194 -6.64 2.61 -4.16
C LYS A 194 -5.26 1.97 -3.96
N SER A 195 -5.19 0.68 -3.64
CA SER A 195 -3.94 -0.07 -3.48
C SER A 195 -3.17 -0.34 -4.78
N HIS A 196 -3.74 0.02 -5.93
CA HIS A 196 -3.21 -0.26 -7.27
C HIS A 196 -2.89 -1.75 -7.47
N ILE A 197 -3.76 -2.62 -6.93
CA ILE A 197 -3.61 -4.08 -6.98
C ILE A 197 -3.46 -4.61 -8.40
N SER A 198 -4.00 -3.89 -9.39
CA SER A 198 -3.84 -4.22 -10.81
C SER A 198 -2.38 -4.27 -11.28
N SER A 199 -1.46 -3.57 -10.63
CA SER A 199 -0.01 -3.58 -10.93
C SER A 199 0.81 -4.29 -9.87
N ALA A 200 0.16 -4.93 -8.89
CA ALA A 200 0.84 -5.68 -7.84
C ALA A 200 1.48 -6.97 -8.35
N LYS A 201 2.52 -7.42 -7.68
CA LYS A 201 3.14 -8.74 -7.86
C LYS A 201 2.39 -9.82 -7.11
N GLY A 202 1.75 -9.47 -6.02
CA GLY A 202 0.97 -10.40 -5.20
C GLY A 202 0.22 -9.69 -4.07
N ALA A 203 -0.64 -10.45 -3.40
CA ALA A 203 -1.39 -10.01 -2.22
C ALA A 203 -1.14 -10.97 -1.06
N VAL A 204 -1.08 -10.44 0.15
CA VAL A 204 -0.95 -11.21 1.38
C VAL A 204 -2.07 -10.80 2.33
N ILE A 205 -2.82 -11.76 2.85
CA ILE A 205 -4.02 -11.51 3.65
C ILE A 205 -3.83 -12.12 5.03
N PHE A 206 -3.88 -11.29 6.07
CA PHE A 206 -3.61 -11.68 7.46
C PHE A 206 -4.81 -11.54 8.39
N SER A 207 -6.06 -11.64 7.88
CA SER A 207 -7.19 -11.63 8.80
C SER A 207 -7.21 -12.87 9.68
N LYS A 208 -7.57 -12.67 10.95
CA LYS A 208 -7.84 -13.78 11.89
C LYS A 208 -9.16 -14.48 11.57
N ASN A 209 -10.05 -13.83 10.83
CA ASN A 209 -11.34 -14.35 10.43
C ASN A 209 -11.27 -14.90 8.99
N THR A 210 -11.59 -16.17 8.82
CA THR A 210 -11.59 -16.84 7.53
C THR A 210 -12.59 -16.25 6.55
N THR A 211 -13.72 -15.75 7.02
CA THR A 211 -14.73 -15.09 6.17
C THR A 211 -14.16 -13.86 5.49
N ASP A 212 -13.37 -13.05 6.21
CA ASP A 212 -12.72 -11.87 5.67
C ASP A 212 -11.68 -12.27 4.61
N ASN A 213 -10.88 -13.31 4.90
CA ASN A 213 -9.92 -13.85 3.94
C ASN A 213 -10.61 -14.29 2.65
N ILE A 214 -11.74 -15.01 2.76
CA ILE A 214 -12.54 -15.44 1.60
C ILE A 214 -13.04 -14.23 0.81
N ALA A 215 -13.65 -13.26 1.47
CA ALA A 215 -14.24 -12.09 0.82
C ALA A 215 -13.18 -11.31 0.01
N ILE A 216 -12.00 -11.08 0.59
CA ILE A 216 -10.92 -10.35 -0.08
C ILE A 216 -10.36 -11.16 -1.26
N ILE A 217 -10.12 -12.48 -1.09
CA ILE A 217 -9.62 -13.34 -2.18
C ILE A 217 -10.58 -13.30 -3.36
N VAL A 218 -11.88 -13.48 -3.10
CA VAL A 218 -12.92 -13.48 -4.14
C VAL A 218 -12.95 -12.12 -4.85
N SER A 219 -12.97 -11.01 -4.11
CA SER A 219 -12.97 -9.66 -4.67
C SER A 219 -11.76 -9.42 -5.58
N ILE A 220 -10.57 -9.83 -5.14
CA ILE A 220 -9.35 -9.70 -5.94
C ILE A 220 -9.44 -10.56 -7.22
N ARG A 221 -9.94 -11.80 -7.13
CA ARG A 221 -10.04 -12.70 -8.29
C ARG A 221 -11.07 -12.22 -9.30
N LEU A 222 -12.23 -11.77 -8.86
CA LEU A 222 -13.25 -11.17 -9.72
C LEU A 222 -12.69 -9.93 -10.45
N TYR A 223 -12.00 -9.07 -9.73
CA TYR A 223 -11.37 -7.91 -10.33
C TYR A 223 -10.28 -8.27 -11.37
N GLN A 224 -9.50 -9.33 -11.14
CA GLN A 224 -8.53 -9.83 -12.12
C GLN A 224 -9.20 -10.36 -13.39
N GLU A 225 -10.34 -11.08 -13.25
CA GLU A 225 -11.11 -11.59 -14.38
C GLU A 225 -11.69 -10.42 -15.21
N GLU A 226 -12.23 -9.41 -14.55
CA GLU A 226 -12.74 -8.21 -15.24
C GLU A 226 -11.65 -7.52 -16.06
N LEU A 227 -10.43 -7.45 -15.55
CA LEU A 227 -9.28 -6.84 -16.25
C LEU A 227 -8.63 -7.77 -17.28
N LYS A 228 -9.03 -9.04 -17.38
CA LYS A 228 -8.40 -10.08 -18.21
C LYS A 228 -6.88 -10.17 -18.02
N ARG A 229 -6.43 -10.03 -16.77
CA ARG A 229 -5.00 -10.08 -16.43
C ARG A 229 -4.55 -11.47 -15.98
N LYS A 230 -3.23 -11.71 -16.14
CA LYS A 230 -2.60 -12.92 -15.60
C LYS A 230 -2.76 -12.97 -14.08
N LYS A 231 -3.12 -14.14 -13.55
CA LYS A 231 -3.25 -14.37 -12.11
C LYS A 231 -1.90 -14.14 -11.41
N TYR A 232 -1.89 -13.30 -10.39
CA TYR A 232 -0.74 -13.14 -9.49
C TYR A 232 -0.95 -13.91 -8.19
N ASN A 233 0.12 -14.06 -7.41
CA ASN A 233 0.09 -14.86 -6.20
C ASN A 233 -0.73 -14.19 -5.09
N ILE A 234 -1.70 -14.93 -4.55
CA ILE A 234 -2.39 -14.59 -3.32
C ILE A 234 -1.96 -15.56 -2.25
N ILE A 235 -1.50 -15.02 -1.12
CA ILE A 235 -1.08 -15.75 0.06
C ILE A 235 -2.04 -15.39 1.20
N SER A 236 -2.55 -16.38 1.93
CA SER A 236 -3.42 -16.14 3.07
C SER A 236 -3.03 -17.03 4.24
N ILE A 237 -3.42 -16.63 5.44
CA ILE A 237 -3.35 -17.48 6.62
C ILE A 237 -4.65 -18.26 6.82
N ALA A 238 -4.54 -19.43 7.43
CA ALA A 238 -5.68 -20.22 7.91
C ALA A 238 -5.40 -20.67 9.35
N ASN A 239 -6.40 -20.52 10.21
CA ASN A 239 -6.27 -20.94 11.61
C ASN A 239 -6.57 -22.43 11.79
N LYS A 240 -7.44 -22.98 10.93
CA LYS A 240 -7.85 -24.38 10.95
C LYS A 240 -7.47 -25.08 9.65
N GLU A 241 -7.18 -26.36 9.74
CA GLU A 241 -6.76 -27.17 8.59
C GLU A 241 -7.86 -27.28 7.52
N GLU A 242 -9.12 -27.39 7.95
CA GLU A 242 -10.30 -27.43 7.06
C GLU A 242 -10.47 -26.16 6.18
N GLU A 243 -9.90 -25.05 6.61
CA GLU A 243 -9.96 -23.77 5.89
C GLU A 243 -8.97 -23.72 4.74
N ILE A 244 -7.88 -24.47 4.82
CA ILE A 244 -6.80 -24.47 3.81
C ILE A 244 -7.36 -24.84 2.44
N ASP A 245 -8.13 -25.93 2.36
CA ASP A 245 -8.69 -26.38 1.09
C ASP A 245 -9.77 -25.44 0.56
N LYS A 246 -10.57 -24.84 1.44
CA LYS A 246 -11.56 -23.83 1.06
C LYS A 246 -10.88 -22.62 0.42
N LEU A 247 -9.86 -22.07 1.07
CA LEU A 247 -9.12 -20.91 0.58
C LEU A 247 -8.40 -21.19 -0.75
N LYS A 248 -7.83 -22.40 -0.92
CA LYS A 248 -7.24 -22.82 -2.19
C LYS A 248 -8.26 -22.91 -3.32
N LYS A 249 -9.44 -23.50 -3.06
CA LYS A 249 -10.53 -23.65 -4.06
C LYS A 249 -11.05 -22.31 -4.58
N ILE A 250 -11.11 -21.28 -3.75
CA ILE A 250 -11.52 -19.92 -4.16
C ILE A 250 -10.42 -19.11 -4.84
N GLY A 251 -9.22 -19.69 -5.01
CA GLY A 251 -8.15 -19.09 -5.80
C GLY A 251 -6.96 -18.56 -5.01
N CYS A 252 -6.82 -18.85 -3.72
CA CYS A 252 -5.59 -18.61 -2.98
C CYS A 252 -4.48 -19.54 -3.51
N ASN A 253 -3.28 -19.01 -3.78
CA ASN A 253 -2.17 -19.83 -4.28
C ASN A 253 -1.46 -20.56 -3.15
N TYR A 254 -1.22 -19.86 -2.04
CA TYR A 254 -0.53 -20.40 -0.88
C TYR A 254 -1.31 -20.08 0.38
N VAL A 255 -1.61 -21.09 1.17
CA VAL A 255 -2.25 -20.94 2.47
C VAL A 255 -1.28 -21.41 3.54
N VAL A 256 -1.01 -20.55 4.50
CA VAL A 256 -0.11 -20.82 5.61
C VAL A 256 -0.92 -20.98 6.89
N SER A 257 -0.71 -22.06 7.63
CA SER A 257 -1.29 -22.23 8.96
C SER A 257 -0.22 -21.96 10.02
N PRO A 258 -0.24 -20.79 10.67
CA PRO A 258 0.74 -20.47 11.71
C PRO A 258 0.70 -21.46 12.87
N THR A 259 -0.49 -21.89 13.26
CA THR A 259 -0.70 -22.86 14.33
C THR A 259 -0.03 -24.21 14.03
N ASN A 260 -0.23 -24.74 12.80
CA ASN A 260 0.39 -26.01 12.40
C ASN A 260 1.92 -25.89 12.31
N ILE A 261 2.42 -24.79 11.74
CA ILE A 261 3.87 -24.54 11.66
C ILE A 261 4.47 -24.47 13.05
N THR A 262 3.84 -23.75 13.98
CA THR A 262 4.32 -23.62 15.35
C THR A 262 4.28 -24.97 16.07
N ALA A 263 3.19 -25.72 15.95
CA ALA A 263 3.07 -27.05 16.56
C ALA A 263 4.11 -28.03 16.02
N GLN A 264 4.33 -28.06 14.70
CA GLN A 264 5.36 -28.88 14.06
C GLN A 264 6.76 -28.48 14.54
N ARG A 265 7.01 -27.16 14.66
CA ARG A 265 8.30 -26.67 15.16
C ARG A 265 8.56 -27.11 16.59
N ILE A 266 7.59 -26.92 17.49
CA ILE A 266 7.71 -27.35 18.88
C ILE A 266 7.90 -28.87 18.97
N SER A 267 7.11 -29.64 18.21
CA SER A 267 7.25 -31.11 18.14
C SER A 267 8.65 -31.53 17.69
N SER A 268 9.19 -30.85 16.66
CA SER A 268 10.56 -31.13 16.17
C SER A 268 11.62 -30.86 17.22
N ILE A 269 11.49 -29.79 17.98
CA ILE A 269 12.39 -29.46 19.08
C ILE A 269 12.37 -30.56 20.16
N ILE A 270 11.17 -31.02 20.53
CA ILE A 270 11.00 -32.04 21.57
C ILE A 270 11.53 -33.40 21.10
N LEU A 271 11.18 -33.81 19.88
CA LEU A 271 11.51 -35.14 19.36
C LEU A 271 12.92 -35.26 18.80
N LYS A 272 13.49 -34.16 18.28
CA LYS A 272 14.80 -34.13 17.61
C LYS A 272 15.59 -32.88 17.99
N PRO A 273 16.00 -32.70 19.26
CA PRO A 273 16.65 -31.46 19.70
C PRO A 273 17.93 -31.12 18.95
N GLY A 274 18.67 -32.12 18.43
CA GLY A 274 19.87 -31.89 17.62
C GLY A 274 19.63 -31.31 16.23
N SER A 275 18.39 -31.31 15.71
CA SER A 275 18.05 -30.74 14.39
C SER A 275 17.73 -29.25 14.45
N GLU A 276 17.54 -28.69 15.62
CA GLU A 276 17.16 -27.29 15.85
C GLU A 276 18.14 -26.31 15.20
N ASN A 277 19.44 -26.48 15.50
CA ASN A 277 20.50 -25.63 14.97
C ASN A 277 20.55 -25.63 13.44
N ILE A 278 20.23 -26.75 12.80
CA ILE A 278 20.21 -26.84 11.33
C ILE A 278 19.05 -26.03 10.76
N ILE A 279 17.84 -26.18 11.32
CA ILE A 279 16.64 -25.47 10.86
C ILE A 279 16.78 -23.96 11.11
N GLU A 280 17.31 -23.57 12.26
CA GLU A 280 17.55 -22.16 12.57
C GLU A 280 18.56 -21.51 11.62
N ASN A 281 19.63 -22.25 11.27
CA ASN A 281 20.61 -21.82 10.26
C ASN A 281 20.00 -21.67 8.85
N PHE A 282 18.97 -22.45 8.49
CA PHE A 282 18.24 -22.26 7.24
C PHE A 282 17.30 -21.06 7.26
N MET A 283 16.71 -20.73 8.41
CA MET A 283 15.76 -19.63 8.56
C MET A 283 16.45 -18.28 8.84
N SER A 284 17.70 -18.29 9.27
CA SER A 284 18.45 -17.07 9.55
C SER A 284 18.94 -16.41 8.25
N ASN A 285 18.78 -15.10 8.14
CA ASN A 285 19.26 -14.30 7.01
C ASN A 285 20.72 -13.83 7.17
N ASN A 286 21.56 -14.57 7.91
CA ASN A 286 22.96 -14.21 8.12
C ASN A 286 23.82 -14.68 6.93
N GLU A 287 24.90 -13.99 6.63
CA GLU A 287 25.82 -14.34 5.52
C GLU A 287 26.40 -15.78 5.62
N ASN A 288 26.48 -16.32 6.83
CA ASN A 288 26.91 -17.70 7.11
C ASN A 288 25.75 -18.70 7.24
N SER A 289 24.51 -18.28 6.95
CA SER A 289 23.36 -19.17 7.02
C SER A 289 23.41 -20.20 5.89
N LEU A 290 22.97 -21.44 6.20
CA LEU A 290 22.79 -22.46 5.19
C LEU A 290 21.68 -22.03 4.23
N SER A 291 21.99 -22.03 2.96
CA SER A 291 21.03 -21.73 1.89
C SER A 291 20.79 -22.98 1.05
N LEU A 292 19.57 -23.08 0.52
CA LEU A 292 19.19 -24.13 -0.41
C LEU A 292 18.80 -23.46 -1.73
N GLU A 293 19.57 -23.72 -2.80
CA GLU A 293 19.31 -23.09 -4.08
C GLU A 293 19.27 -24.11 -5.22
N GLU A 294 18.33 -23.91 -6.15
CA GLU A 294 18.19 -24.68 -7.38
C GLU A 294 19.00 -23.99 -8.50
N VAL A 295 19.98 -24.70 -9.07
CA VAL A 295 20.86 -24.20 -10.13
C VAL A 295 20.64 -25.00 -11.39
N VAL A 296 20.36 -24.33 -12.50
CA VAL A 296 20.24 -24.96 -13.82
C VAL A 296 21.63 -25.16 -14.41
N VAL A 297 21.95 -26.38 -14.84
CA VAL A 297 23.17 -26.69 -15.57
C VAL A 297 22.96 -26.38 -17.05
N PRO A 298 23.63 -25.37 -17.63
CA PRO A 298 23.41 -24.98 -19.01
C PRO A 298 23.96 -26.06 -19.99
N LYS A 299 23.43 -26.13 -21.21
CA LYS A 299 23.83 -27.09 -22.24
C LYS A 299 25.33 -27.06 -22.54
N TYR A 300 25.96 -25.91 -22.40
CA TYR A 300 27.39 -25.72 -22.68
C TYR A 300 28.28 -25.99 -21.47
N SER A 301 27.73 -26.42 -20.33
CA SER A 301 28.53 -26.70 -19.14
C SER A 301 29.49 -27.87 -19.40
N TRP A 302 30.69 -27.72 -18.91
CA TRP A 302 31.71 -28.79 -18.99
C TRP A 302 31.29 -30.05 -18.25
N LEU A 303 30.35 -29.97 -17.30
CA LEU A 303 29.89 -31.08 -16.47
C LEU A 303 28.82 -31.93 -17.17
N VAL A 304 28.25 -31.47 -18.28
CA VAL A 304 27.23 -32.22 -19.03
C VAL A 304 27.85 -33.55 -19.53
N LEU A 305 27.12 -34.66 -19.33
CA LEU A 305 27.51 -36.04 -19.60
C LEU A 305 28.71 -36.53 -18.76
N ARG A 306 28.99 -35.86 -17.65
CA ARG A 306 29.99 -36.27 -16.66
C ARG A 306 29.35 -36.68 -15.36
N LYS A 307 30.08 -37.38 -14.52
CA LYS A 307 29.61 -37.80 -13.20
C LYS A 307 29.64 -36.63 -12.22
N LEU A 308 28.65 -36.57 -11.33
CA LEU A 308 28.56 -35.53 -10.32
C LEU A 308 29.83 -35.37 -9.49
N LYS A 309 30.50 -36.49 -9.15
CA LYS A 309 31.78 -36.49 -8.39
C LYS A 309 32.90 -35.71 -9.06
N GLU A 310 32.90 -35.62 -10.40
CA GLU A 310 33.94 -34.87 -11.12
C GLU A 310 33.85 -33.34 -10.89
N ALA A 311 32.77 -32.87 -10.33
CA ALA A 311 32.59 -31.44 -9.96
C ALA A 311 33.29 -31.07 -8.65
N HIS A 312 33.64 -32.03 -7.81
CA HIS A 312 34.33 -31.85 -6.52
C HIS A 312 33.74 -30.67 -5.67
N LEU A 313 32.41 -30.46 -5.75
CA LEU A 313 31.75 -29.29 -5.13
C LEU A 313 31.94 -29.25 -3.62
N ARG A 314 32.02 -30.44 -2.99
CA ARG A 314 32.17 -30.52 -1.54
C ARG A 314 33.58 -30.15 -1.10
N GLU A 315 34.57 -30.60 -1.82
CA GLU A 315 36.00 -30.42 -1.52
C GLU A 315 36.45 -28.97 -1.83
N VAL A 316 35.99 -28.42 -2.96
CA VAL A 316 36.47 -27.12 -3.47
C VAL A 316 35.66 -25.95 -2.93
N VAL A 317 34.33 -26.09 -2.82
CA VAL A 317 33.44 -24.98 -2.48
C VAL A 317 32.52 -25.29 -1.30
N ARG A 318 32.74 -26.39 -0.56
CA ARG A 318 31.96 -26.79 0.62
C ARG A 318 30.45 -26.84 0.40
N VAL A 319 30.01 -27.19 -0.83
CA VAL A 319 28.62 -27.29 -1.20
C VAL A 319 28.25 -28.75 -1.44
N SER A 320 27.16 -29.20 -0.86
CA SER A 320 26.63 -30.55 -1.10
C SER A 320 25.40 -30.48 -2.03
N VAL A 321 25.30 -31.54 -2.89
CA VAL A 321 24.14 -31.71 -3.76
C VAL A 321 23.14 -32.62 -3.07
N VAL A 322 21.94 -32.10 -2.80
CA VAL A 322 20.86 -32.83 -2.10
C VAL A 322 19.78 -33.34 -3.04
N GLY A 323 19.76 -32.88 -4.28
CA GLY A 323 18.83 -33.37 -5.29
C GLY A 323 19.22 -32.97 -6.70
N ILE A 324 18.76 -33.76 -7.67
CA ILE A 324 18.87 -33.43 -9.09
C ILE A 324 17.50 -33.65 -9.73
N ARG A 325 16.99 -32.64 -10.40
CA ARG A 325 15.77 -32.75 -11.21
C ARG A 325 16.19 -32.79 -12.67
N GLN A 326 15.93 -33.92 -13.33
CA GLN A 326 16.19 -34.12 -14.74
C GLN A 326 15.21 -33.31 -15.60
N LYS A 327 15.51 -33.17 -16.88
CA LYS A 327 14.69 -32.43 -17.84
C LYS A 327 13.30 -33.07 -18.05
N ASP A 328 13.21 -34.38 -17.94
CA ASP A 328 11.97 -35.19 -18.03
C ASP A 328 11.08 -35.10 -16.77
N GLY A 329 11.54 -34.36 -15.74
CA GLY A 329 10.82 -34.17 -14.48
C GLY A 329 11.20 -35.20 -13.40
N GLN A 330 11.99 -36.23 -13.72
CA GLN A 330 12.45 -37.19 -12.73
C GLN A 330 13.31 -36.49 -11.67
N TYR A 331 13.01 -36.75 -10.39
CA TYR A 331 13.76 -36.19 -9.27
C TYR A 331 14.59 -37.28 -8.57
N ILE A 332 15.88 -37.06 -8.48
CA ILE A 332 16.84 -37.95 -7.77
C ILE A 332 17.15 -37.25 -6.44
N SER A 333 16.68 -37.83 -5.34
CA SER A 333 17.01 -37.33 -3.99
C SER A 333 18.35 -37.94 -3.54
N MET A 334 19.17 -37.14 -2.87
CA MET A 334 20.47 -37.51 -2.33
C MET A 334 21.31 -38.30 -3.36
N PRO A 335 21.63 -37.69 -4.52
CA PRO A 335 22.33 -38.37 -5.61
C PRO A 335 23.70 -38.84 -5.18
N THR A 336 24.10 -40.03 -5.65
CA THR A 336 25.49 -40.52 -5.50
C THR A 336 26.40 -39.78 -6.45
N GLY A 337 27.73 -39.80 -6.18
CA GLY A 337 28.71 -39.17 -7.04
C GLY A 337 28.77 -39.74 -8.47
N ASP A 338 28.22 -40.93 -8.72
CA ASP A 338 28.23 -41.61 -10.03
C ASP A 338 27.05 -41.19 -10.95
N VAL A 339 26.12 -40.38 -10.45
CA VAL A 339 25.01 -39.86 -11.27
C VAL A 339 25.55 -38.96 -12.37
N LEU A 340 25.11 -39.23 -13.61
CA LEU A 340 25.43 -38.41 -14.78
C LEU A 340 24.60 -37.15 -14.82
N ILE A 341 25.25 -36.03 -15.09
CA ILE A 341 24.63 -34.73 -15.20
C ILE A 341 24.11 -34.53 -16.61
N SER A 342 22.80 -34.41 -16.77
CA SER A 342 22.18 -34.10 -18.06
C SER A 342 22.15 -32.59 -18.33
N SER A 343 22.08 -32.21 -19.59
CA SER A 343 21.92 -30.81 -19.98
C SER A 343 20.57 -30.27 -19.48
N GLU A 344 20.53 -29.02 -19.01
CA GLU A 344 19.33 -28.34 -18.51
C GLU A 344 18.70 -28.99 -17.26
N CYS A 345 19.40 -29.95 -16.62
CA CYS A 345 18.97 -30.43 -15.31
C CYS A 345 19.10 -29.32 -14.25
N LYS A 346 18.35 -29.47 -13.20
CA LYS A 346 18.38 -28.57 -12.06
C LYS A 346 19.00 -29.27 -10.87
N VAL A 347 20.09 -28.71 -10.38
CA VAL A 347 20.84 -29.26 -9.24
C VAL A 347 20.46 -28.46 -7.99
N LEU A 348 20.00 -29.15 -6.95
CA LEU A 348 19.64 -28.57 -5.66
C LEU A 348 20.88 -28.58 -4.76
N LEU A 349 21.38 -27.40 -4.46
CA LEU A 349 22.60 -27.17 -3.70
C LEU A 349 22.32 -26.72 -2.28
N ILE A 350 23.09 -27.25 -1.31
CA ILE A 350 23.07 -26.80 0.08
C ILE A 350 24.48 -26.37 0.50
N GLY A 351 24.57 -25.19 1.10
CA GLY A 351 25.84 -24.62 1.58
C GLY A 351 25.65 -23.17 2.04
N ALA A 352 26.73 -22.49 2.43
CA ALA A 352 26.68 -21.06 2.69
C ALA A 352 26.41 -20.28 1.40
N ALA A 353 25.73 -19.13 1.49
CA ALA A 353 25.33 -18.36 0.31
C ALA A 353 26.51 -17.98 -0.61
N ASN A 354 27.66 -17.67 -0.02
CA ASN A 354 28.88 -17.36 -0.78
C ASN A 354 29.45 -18.60 -1.51
N ASP A 355 29.42 -19.76 -0.85
CA ASP A 355 29.91 -21.03 -1.40
C ASP A 355 29.00 -21.48 -2.56
N ILE A 356 27.68 -21.33 -2.43
CA ILE A 356 26.73 -21.61 -3.51
C ILE A 356 26.99 -20.71 -4.74
N ARG A 357 27.33 -19.43 -4.53
CA ARG A 357 27.67 -18.52 -5.64
C ARG A 357 28.92 -19.03 -6.38
N GLN A 358 29.91 -19.57 -5.68
CA GLN A 358 31.12 -20.18 -6.30
C GLN A 358 30.73 -21.46 -7.02
N ALA A 359 29.93 -22.34 -6.40
CA ALA A 359 29.43 -23.55 -7.06
C ALA A 359 28.69 -23.25 -8.37
N LYS A 360 27.85 -22.22 -8.39
CA LYS A 360 27.17 -21.74 -9.61
C LYS A 360 28.19 -21.40 -10.72
N LYS A 361 29.26 -20.68 -10.39
CA LYS A 361 30.30 -20.33 -11.38
C LYS A 361 30.97 -21.59 -11.94
N ILE A 362 31.22 -22.57 -11.11
CA ILE A 362 31.82 -23.88 -11.56
C ILE A 362 30.86 -24.59 -12.50
N LEU A 363 29.58 -24.72 -12.13
CA LEU A 363 28.56 -25.42 -12.92
C LEU A 363 28.24 -24.74 -14.26
N MET A 364 28.44 -23.43 -14.35
CA MET A 364 28.13 -22.64 -15.56
C MET A 364 29.33 -22.48 -16.52
N ARG A 365 30.55 -22.86 -16.15
CA ARG A 365 31.73 -22.73 -17.03
C ARG A 365 31.64 -23.70 -18.24
N LYS A 366 32.16 -23.25 -19.39
CA LYS A 366 32.29 -24.09 -20.62
C LYS A 366 33.43 -25.08 -20.54
N GLN A 367 34.50 -24.73 -19.82
CA GLN A 367 35.69 -25.56 -19.66
C GLN A 367 35.87 -25.95 -18.20
N LYS A 368 36.47 -27.13 -17.94
CA LYS A 368 36.76 -27.59 -16.58
C LYS A 368 37.64 -26.55 -15.89
N PRO A 369 37.24 -26.05 -14.71
CA PRO A 369 38.03 -25.07 -13.96
C PRO A 369 39.43 -25.60 -13.63
N GLU A 370 40.42 -24.69 -13.63
CA GLU A 370 41.81 -25.09 -13.31
C GLU A 370 41.94 -25.58 -11.87
N GLU A 371 41.14 -25.03 -10.98
CA GLU A 371 41.05 -25.44 -9.58
C GLU A 371 40.69 -26.93 -9.40
N LEU A 372 40.07 -27.54 -10.42
CA LEU A 372 39.64 -28.94 -10.44
C LEU A 372 40.62 -29.86 -11.19
N LYS A 373 41.75 -29.36 -11.70
CA LYS A 373 42.72 -30.17 -12.39
C LYS A 373 43.60 -31.00 -11.45
N TYR A 374 43.71 -30.58 -10.19
CA TYR A 374 44.60 -31.16 -9.19
C TYR A 374 43.84 -31.80 -8.00
N VAL A 375 42.53 -31.93 -8.09
CA VAL A 375 41.66 -32.64 -7.16
C VAL A 375 41.13 -33.89 -7.87
#